data_66307eff94e3685eeeee7f99b98fb366
#
_entry.id   66307eff94e3685eeeee7f99b98fb366
#
_cell.length_a   1.000
_cell.length_b   1.000
_cell.length_c   1.000
_cell.angle_alpha   90.00
_cell.angle_beta   90.00
_cell.angle_gamma   90.00
#
_symmetry.space_group_name_H-M   'P 1'
#
loop_
_entity.id
_entity.type
_entity.pdbx_description
1 polymer ?
#
loop_
_entity_poly.entity_id
_entity_poly.type
_entity_poly.pdbx_seq_one_letter_code
_entity_poly.pdbx_strand_id
1 'polypeptide(L)'
;YLDALVGKLIKSLDDLGLRDNTTIVFWSDHGFFLGEHGFWCKHHTFQEAIHVPLIISAPNMTKNEKTDALVEYVDIYPTLSELAGIEPPDYIHGESLVPILKDPSQKFKSEIYSRYQMREVVQDLDYSYHEIMAYDKYYKDRNGNNTPSPDSNERVVAKMLFDMRTDKLQSIDISNEARYK
;
A
#
# COMPACT_ATOMS: atom_id res chain seq x y z
N TYR A 1 -16.87 -16.23 6.68
CA TYR A 1 -16.31 -17.45 6.08
C TYR A 1 -14.77 -17.42 6.08
N LEU A 2 -14.12 -16.39 5.50
CA LEU A 2 -12.65 -16.25 5.43
C LEU A 2 -12.01 -16.31 6.82
N ASP A 3 -12.53 -15.55 7.78
CA ASP A 3 -12.05 -15.53 9.17
C ASP A 3 -12.00 -16.95 9.78
N ALA A 4 -13.06 -17.75 9.57
CA ALA A 4 -13.09 -19.12 10.06
C ALA A 4 -12.03 -20.03 9.39
N LEU A 5 -11.65 -19.78 8.12
CA LEU A 5 -10.57 -20.51 7.45
C LEU A 5 -9.22 -20.11 8.00
N VAL A 6 -8.97 -18.80 8.18
CA VAL A 6 -7.75 -18.30 8.83
C VAL A 6 -7.62 -18.89 10.24
N GLY A 7 -8.72 -18.89 11.02
CA GLY A 7 -8.74 -19.52 12.34
C GLY A 7 -8.33 -21.01 12.34
N LYS A 8 -8.74 -21.78 11.33
CA LYS A 8 -8.32 -23.19 11.19
C LYS A 8 -6.82 -23.32 10.93
N LEU A 9 -6.24 -22.45 10.08
CA LEU A 9 -4.78 -22.45 9.83
C LEU A 9 -3.99 -22.12 11.10
N ILE A 10 -4.41 -21.08 11.82
CA ILE A 10 -3.80 -20.67 13.07
C ILE A 10 -3.86 -21.84 14.10
N LYS A 11 -5.06 -22.44 14.25
CA LYS A 11 -5.21 -23.59 15.13
C LYS A 11 -4.32 -24.76 14.74
N SER A 12 -4.12 -25.03 13.46
CA SER A 12 -3.21 -26.09 13.02
C SER A 12 -1.77 -25.82 13.43
N LEU A 13 -1.30 -24.56 13.40
CA LEU A 13 0.02 -24.19 13.90
C LEU A 13 0.13 -24.42 15.42
N ASP A 14 -0.91 -24.10 16.17
CA ASP A 14 -0.97 -24.34 17.61
C ASP A 14 -0.94 -25.84 17.92
N ASP A 15 -1.78 -26.65 17.27
CA ASP A 15 -1.87 -28.09 17.46
C ASP A 15 -0.54 -28.82 17.11
N LEU A 16 0.21 -28.29 16.17
CA LEU A 16 1.53 -28.83 15.76
C LEU A 16 2.71 -28.27 16.56
N GLY A 17 2.48 -27.33 17.48
CA GLY A 17 3.55 -26.67 18.25
C GLY A 17 4.48 -25.79 17.41
N LEU A 18 4.00 -25.30 16.24
CA LEU A 18 4.80 -24.49 15.31
C LEU A 18 4.59 -22.99 15.48
N ARG A 19 3.55 -22.57 16.22
CA ARG A 19 3.13 -21.16 16.34
C ARG A 19 4.27 -20.24 16.75
N ASP A 20 5.05 -20.59 17.75
CA ASP A 20 6.10 -19.75 18.33
C ASP A 20 7.34 -19.63 17.43
N ASN A 21 7.44 -20.43 16.38
CA ASN A 21 8.53 -20.40 15.40
C ASN A 21 8.04 -20.12 13.97
N THR A 22 6.88 -19.49 13.83
CA THR A 22 6.30 -19.18 12.52
C THR A 22 5.97 -17.71 12.41
N THR A 23 6.50 -17.05 11.39
CA THR A 23 6.06 -15.72 10.98
C THR A 23 4.79 -15.85 10.15
N ILE A 24 3.76 -15.12 10.55
CA ILE A 24 2.47 -15.06 9.85
C ILE A 24 2.28 -13.65 9.33
N VAL A 25 2.02 -13.53 8.03
CA VAL A 25 1.66 -12.27 7.40
C VAL A 25 0.29 -12.43 6.76
N PHE A 26 -0.63 -11.57 7.14
CA PHE A 26 -1.96 -11.48 6.57
C PHE A 26 -2.16 -10.11 5.96
N TRP A 27 -2.37 -10.04 4.65
CA TRP A 27 -2.66 -8.80 3.93
C TRP A 27 -3.63 -9.05 2.77
N SER A 28 -4.16 -7.98 2.19
CA SER A 28 -4.90 -8.04 0.91
C SER A 28 -3.99 -7.55 -0.22
N ASP A 29 -4.18 -8.07 -1.44
CA ASP A 29 -3.47 -7.61 -2.64
C ASP A 29 -3.94 -6.22 -3.10
N HIS A 30 -5.18 -5.84 -2.80
CA HIS A 30 -5.80 -4.54 -3.06
C HIS A 30 -7.07 -4.40 -2.23
N GLY A 31 -7.58 -3.18 -2.15
CA GLY A 31 -8.91 -2.89 -1.65
C GLY A 31 -10.01 -3.01 -2.73
N PHE A 32 -11.21 -2.46 -2.49
CA PHE A 32 -12.33 -2.63 -3.41
C PHE A 32 -13.36 -1.50 -3.28
N PHE A 33 -13.77 -0.93 -4.42
CA PHE A 33 -14.87 0.04 -4.50
C PHE A 33 -16.21 -0.67 -4.63
N LEU A 34 -17.19 -0.20 -3.89
CA LEU A 34 -18.58 -0.65 -3.95
C LEU A 34 -19.54 0.48 -4.37
N GLY A 35 -19.02 1.51 -5.01
CA GLY A 35 -19.75 2.69 -5.48
C GLY A 35 -19.13 4.01 -5.02
N GLU A 36 -18.14 3.98 -4.12
CA GLU A 36 -17.42 5.17 -3.67
C GLU A 36 -16.78 5.87 -4.87
N HIS A 37 -16.80 7.20 -4.88
CA HIS A 37 -16.34 8.04 -6.00
C HIS A 37 -17.00 7.70 -7.36
N GLY A 38 -18.12 6.93 -7.37
CA GLY A 38 -18.73 6.40 -8.58
C GLY A 38 -17.96 5.23 -9.23
N PHE A 39 -16.98 4.65 -8.54
CA PHE A 39 -16.18 3.53 -9.03
C PHE A 39 -16.65 2.19 -8.48
N TRP A 40 -16.30 1.14 -9.21
CA TRP A 40 -16.45 -0.28 -8.82
C TRP A 40 -15.14 -1.02 -9.04
N CYS A 41 -14.96 -2.13 -8.31
CA CYS A 41 -13.74 -2.93 -8.34
C CYS A 41 -12.54 -2.21 -7.73
N LYS A 42 -11.36 -2.24 -8.38
CA LYS A 42 -10.08 -1.88 -7.76
C LYS A 42 -9.18 -0.94 -8.57
N HIS A 43 -9.61 -0.58 -9.76
CA HIS A 43 -8.74 0.04 -10.77
C HIS A 43 -8.55 1.55 -10.56
N HIS A 44 -8.09 1.94 -9.37
CA HIS A 44 -7.82 3.33 -9.01
C HIS A 44 -6.76 3.45 -7.90
N THR A 45 -6.39 4.70 -7.56
CA THR A 45 -5.41 5.05 -6.53
C THR A 45 -6.01 5.75 -5.31
N PHE A 46 -7.34 5.73 -5.13
CA PHE A 46 -7.99 6.20 -3.90
C PHE A 46 -7.86 5.18 -2.77
N GLN A 47 -8.09 5.63 -1.53
CA GLN A 47 -7.90 4.85 -0.30
C GLN A 47 -8.61 3.49 -0.34
N GLU A 48 -9.81 3.42 -0.91
CA GLU A 48 -10.58 2.18 -1.01
C GLU A 48 -9.85 1.09 -1.81
N ALA A 49 -8.96 1.47 -2.72
CA ALA A 49 -8.18 0.51 -3.52
C ALA A 49 -6.79 0.24 -2.94
N ILE A 50 -6.15 1.22 -2.30
CA ILE A 50 -4.73 1.12 -1.91
C ILE A 50 -4.51 0.93 -0.40
N HIS A 51 -5.45 1.35 0.46
CA HIS A 51 -5.34 1.18 1.91
C HIS A 51 -5.96 -0.17 2.32
N VAL A 52 -5.13 -1.15 2.54
CA VAL A 52 -5.52 -2.54 2.80
C VAL A 52 -5.02 -3.01 4.17
N PRO A 53 -5.65 -4.04 4.76
CA PRO A 53 -5.15 -4.65 5.98
C PRO A 53 -3.75 -5.21 5.80
N LEU A 54 -2.88 -4.99 6.79
CA LEU A 54 -1.61 -5.66 6.95
C LEU A 54 -1.44 -6.05 8.43
N ILE A 55 -1.31 -7.35 8.69
CA ILE A 55 -1.07 -7.89 10.02
C ILE A 55 0.17 -8.79 9.95
N ILE A 56 1.14 -8.52 10.81
CA ILE A 56 2.35 -9.33 10.91
C ILE A 56 2.46 -9.86 12.34
N SER A 57 2.58 -11.17 12.48
CA SER A 57 2.88 -11.85 13.73
C SER A 57 4.17 -12.65 13.57
N ALA A 58 5.22 -12.25 14.28
CA ALA A 58 6.53 -12.87 14.18
C ALA A 58 7.09 -13.20 15.56
N PRO A 59 7.95 -14.25 15.67
CA PRO A 59 8.63 -14.58 16.91
C PRO A 59 9.45 -13.40 17.46
N ASN A 60 9.40 -13.19 18.77
CA ASN A 60 10.16 -12.14 19.50
C ASN A 60 9.82 -10.68 19.10
N MET A 61 8.70 -10.45 18.43
CA MET A 61 8.19 -9.10 18.13
C MET A 61 7.11 -8.69 19.14
N THR A 62 6.74 -7.41 19.14
CA THR A 62 5.62 -6.88 19.96
C THR A 62 4.32 -7.61 19.62
N LYS A 63 3.40 -7.66 20.58
CA LYS A 63 2.12 -8.37 20.42
C LYS A 63 0.96 -7.45 20.72
N ASN A 64 -0.13 -7.61 19.95
CA ASN A 64 -1.39 -6.85 20.12
C ASN A 64 -1.22 -5.33 20.00
N GLU A 65 -0.24 -4.88 19.23
CA GLU A 65 0.02 -3.47 18.98
C GLU A 65 -0.50 -3.04 17.60
N LYS A 66 -0.67 -1.74 17.44
CA LYS A 66 -1.03 -1.10 16.18
C LYS A 66 -0.10 0.09 15.94
N THR A 67 0.13 0.40 14.69
CA THR A 67 0.87 1.60 14.28
C THR A 67 0.15 2.28 13.12
N ASP A 68 0.26 3.61 13.05
CA ASP A 68 -0.15 4.42 11.90
C ASP A 68 1.03 4.69 10.95
N ALA A 69 2.15 3.99 11.11
CA ALA A 69 3.31 4.13 10.24
C ALA A 69 2.93 3.85 8.77
N LEU A 70 3.38 4.71 7.88
CA LEU A 70 3.19 4.53 6.44
C LEU A 70 4.10 3.41 5.95
N VAL A 71 3.51 2.42 5.28
CA VAL A 71 4.20 1.23 4.75
C VAL A 71 3.71 0.92 3.33
N GLU A 72 4.55 0.24 2.57
CA GLU A 72 4.26 -0.14 1.18
C GLU A 72 4.48 -1.64 0.97
N TYR A 73 3.91 -2.22 -0.08
CA TYR A 73 4.11 -3.65 -0.38
C TYR A 73 5.56 -4.03 -0.67
N VAL A 74 6.33 -3.11 -1.20
CA VAL A 74 7.77 -3.31 -1.43
C VAL A 74 8.53 -3.60 -0.13
N ASP A 75 7.99 -3.22 1.02
CA ASP A 75 8.58 -3.42 2.35
C ASP A 75 8.39 -4.84 2.88
N ILE A 76 7.43 -5.61 2.35
CA ILE A 76 7.13 -6.97 2.82
C ILE A 76 8.30 -7.91 2.55
N TYR A 77 8.89 -7.87 1.35
CA TYR A 77 9.98 -8.77 0.99
C TYR A 77 11.23 -8.60 1.88
N PRO A 78 11.79 -7.38 2.06
CA PRO A 78 12.94 -7.21 2.96
C PRO A 78 12.58 -7.53 4.42
N THR A 79 11.35 -7.28 4.85
CA THR A 79 10.88 -7.66 6.20
C THR A 79 10.94 -9.17 6.40
N LEU A 80 10.39 -9.95 5.47
CA LEU A 80 10.41 -11.42 5.56
C LEU A 80 11.81 -11.97 5.46
N SER A 81 12.67 -11.37 4.65
CA SER A 81 14.09 -11.75 4.54
C SER A 81 14.80 -11.55 5.87
N GLU A 82 14.67 -10.38 6.50
CA GLU A 82 15.29 -10.10 7.80
C GLU A 82 14.75 -11.03 8.90
N LEU A 83 13.43 -11.26 8.96
CA LEU A 83 12.81 -12.18 9.93
C LEU A 83 13.29 -13.63 9.75
N ALA A 84 13.63 -14.03 8.53
CA ALA A 84 14.17 -15.35 8.20
C ALA A 84 15.70 -15.43 8.35
N GLY A 85 16.39 -14.33 8.66
CA GLY A 85 17.85 -14.27 8.73
C GLY A 85 18.52 -14.39 7.36
N ILE A 86 17.84 -13.99 6.29
CA ILE A 86 18.31 -13.99 4.90
C ILE A 86 18.58 -12.56 4.49
N GLU A 87 19.77 -12.28 3.94
CA GLU A 87 20.09 -10.96 3.41
C GLU A 87 19.35 -10.71 2.10
N PRO A 88 18.56 -9.63 2.00
CA PRO A 88 17.86 -9.30 0.76
C PRO A 88 18.82 -8.74 -0.30
N PRO A 89 18.52 -8.86 -1.60
CA PRO A 89 19.34 -8.29 -2.66
C PRO A 89 19.42 -6.75 -2.59
N ASP A 90 20.58 -6.17 -2.92
CA ASP A 90 20.85 -4.72 -2.86
C ASP A 90 19.98 -3.85 -3.80
N TYR A 91 19.35 -4.48 -4.81
CA TYR A 91 18.56 -3.76 -5.84
C TYR A 91 17.09 -3.56 -5.49
N ILE A 92 16.64 -3.99 -4.30
CA ILE A 92 15.25 -3.77 -3.87
C ILE A 92 15.05 -2.36 -3.32
N HIS A 93 13.82 -1.84 -3.47
CA HIS A 93 13.48 -0.48 -3.04
C HIS A 93 12.77 -0.42 -1.68
N GLY A 94 12.30 -1.56 -1.17
CA GLY A 94 11.60 -1.62 0.11
C GLY A 94 12.54 -1.58 1.30
N GLU A 95 12.02 -1.20 2.44
CA GLU A 95 12.70 -1.18 3.73
C GLU A 95 12.06 -2.21 4.67
N SER A 96 12.86 -2.80 5.57
CA SER A 96 12.33 -3.78 6.53
C SER A 96 11.44 -3.12 7.58
N LEU A 97 10.27 -3.71 7.83
CA LEU A 97 9.34 -3.31 8.89
C LEU A 97 9.76 -3.80 10.28
N VAL A 98 10.84 -4.56 10.42
CA VAL A 98 11.31 -5.11 11.70
C VAL A 98 11.49 -4.03 12.78
N PRO A 99 12.01 -2.83 12.50
CA PRO A 99 12.09 -1.76 13.51
C PRO A 99 10.73 -1.41 14.12
N ILE A 100 9.68 -1.21 13.30
CA ILE A 100 8.33 -0.90 13.80
C ILE A 100 7.60 -2.12 14.36
N LEU A 101 7.97 -3.33 14.00
CA LEU A 101 7.51 -4.56 14.66
C LEU A 101 8.07 -4.71 16.07
N LYS A 102 9.27 -4.18 16.33
CA LYS A 102 9.91 -4.14 17.66
C LYS A 102 9.39 -2.99 18.51
N ASP A 103 9.17 -1.83 17.89
CA ASP A 103 8.68 -0.62 18.55
C ASP A 103 7.69 0.11 17.63
N PRO A 104 6.38 -0.15 17.77
CA PRO A 104 5.33 0.46 16.93
C PRO A 104 5.22 1.98 17.00
N SER A 105 5.88 2.62 17.96
CA SER A 105 5.91 4.09 18.10
C SER A 105 6.93 4.76 17.17
N GLN A 106 7.82 4.01 16.58
CA GLN A 106 8.85 4.55 15.68
C GLN A 106 8.22 5.09 14.40
N LYS A 107 8.76 6.22 13.94
CA LYS A 107 8.48 6.71 12.59
C LYS A 107 9.20 5.81 11.60
N PHE A 108 8.55 5.55 10.48
CA PHE A 108 9.10 4.74 9.39
C PHE A 108 9.28 5.61 8.14
N LYS A 109 8.31 5.65 7.25
CA LYS A 109 8.35 6.51 6.07
C LYS A 109 7.66 7.84 6.34
N SER A 110 8.15 8.92 5.71
CA SER A 110 7.47 10.21 5.70
C SER A 110 6.32 10.24 4.71
N GLU A 111 6.48 9.56 3.59
CA GLU A 111 5.49 9.46 2.52
C GLU A 111 5.51 8.06 1.87
N ILE A 112 4.42 7.75 1.17
CA ILE A 112 4.25 6.54 0.36
C ILE A 112 3.81 6.91 -1.05
N TYR A 113 4.10 6.01 -2.00
CA TYR A 113 3.82 6.21 -3.41
C TYR A 113 2.95 5.09 -3.95
N SER A 114 2.02 5.44 -4.82
CA SER A 114 1.20 4.47 -5.53
C SER A 114 0.99 4.92 -6.97
N ARG A 115 0.98 3.95 -7.89
CA ARG A 115 0.70 4.21 -9.29
C ARG A 115 -0.25 3.16 -9.85
N TYR A 116 -1.24 3.64 -10.58
CA TYR A 116 -2.09 2.79 -11.40
C TYR A 116 -2.35 3.46 -12.76
N GLN A 117 -1.84 2.85 -13.83
CA GLN A 117 -1.89 3.39 -15.19
C GLN A 117 -1.31 4.81 -15.25
N MET A 118 -2.16 5.81 -15.54
CA MET A 118 -1.81 7.22 -15.68
C MET A 118 -2.05 8.02 -14.39
N ARG A 119 -2.29 7.36 -13.27
CA ARG A 119 -2.53 8.01 -11.97
C ARG A 119 -1.37 7.72 -11.04
N GLU A 120 -0.80 8.77 -10.52
CA GLU A 120 0.27 8.72 -9.53
C GLU A 120 -0.19 9.42 -8.26
N VAL A 121 0.20 8.87 -7.12
CA VAL A 121 -0.13 9.39 -5.79
C VAL A 121 1.10 9.41 -4.93
N VAL A 122 1.30 10.53 -4.25
CA VAL A 122 2.15 10.62 -3.07
C VAL A 122 1.28 10.97 -1.88
N GLN A 123 1.49 10.30 -0.78
CA GLN A 123 0.70 10.51 0.44
C GLN A 123 1.59 10.49 1.67
N ASP A 124 1.37 11.44 2.55
CA ASP A 124 1.85 11.43 3.93
C ASP A 124 0.67 11.21 4.90
N LEU A 125 0.87 11.43 6.21
CA LEU A 125 -0.18 11.28 7.21
C LEU A 125 -1.23 12.38 7.16
N ASP A 126 -0.89 13.54 6.60
CA ASP A 126 -1.72 14.74 6.57
C ASP A 126 -2.42 14.95 5.23
N TYR A 127 -1.75 14.60 4.12
CA TYR A 127 -2.23 14.89 2.78
C TYR A 127 -2.05 13.72 1.81
N SER A 128 -2.92 13.64 0.83
CA SER A 128 -2.79 12.77 -0.33
C SER A 128 -2.86 13.60 -1.60
N TYR A 129 -1.79 13.62 -2.38
CA TYR A 129 -1.68 14.36 -3.63
C TYR A 129 -1.68 13.40 -4.82
N HIS A 130 -2.56 13.66 -5.77
CA HIS A 130 -2.74 12.83 -6.96
C HIS A 130 -2.43 13.62 -8.22
N GLU A 131 -1.73 13.00 -9.15
CA GLU A 131 -1.56 13.49 -10.51
C GLU A 131 -2.17 12.51 -11.51
N ILE A 132 -2.83 13.08 -12.53
CA ILE A 132 -3.29 12.32 -13.69
C ILE A 132 -2.39 12.71 -14.86
N MET A 133 -1.71 11.72 -15.43
CA MET A 133 -0.76 11.89 -16.51
C MET A 133 -1.44 11.66 -17.86
N ALA A 134 -1.04 12.40 -18.88
CA ALA A 134 -1.32 12.09 -20.28
C ALA A 134 -0.01 11.91 -21.04
N TYR A 135 -0.06 11.06 -22.03
CA TYR A 135 1.06 10.70 -22.88
C TYR A 135 0.73 11.01 -24.33
N ASP A 136 1.72 11.43 -25.11
CA ASP A 136 1.51 11.77 -26.54
C ASP A 136 1.59 10.56 -27.46
N LYS A 137 2.16 9.43 -27.00
CA LYS A 137 2.30 8.21 -27.74
C LYS A 137 1.90 6.98 -26.94
N TYR A 138 1.20 6.05 -27.59
CA TYR A 138 0.77 4.79 -27.00
C TYR A 138 1.02 3.64 -27.98
N TYR A 139 1.26 2.45 -27.44
CA TYR A 139 1.25 1.19 -28.16
C TYR A 139 0.21 0.22 -27.55
N LYS A 140 -0.16 -0.80 -28.29
CA LYS A 140 -0.96 -1.90 -27.74
C LYS A 140 -0.06 -2.93 -27.10
N ASP A 141 -0.30 -3.20 -25.83
CA ASP A 141 0.34 -4.32 -25.14
C ASP A 141 -0.20 -5.68 -25.66
N ARG A 142 0.38 -6.79 -25.15
CA ARG A 142 -0.05 -8.14 -25.51
C ARG A 142 -1.51 -8.46 -25.18
N ASN A 143 -2.15 -7.68 -24.32
CA ASN A 143 -3.55 -7.82 -23.92
C ASN A 143 -4.48 -6.85 -24.67
N GLY A 144 -3.94 -6.05 -25.60
CA GLY A 144 -4.67 -5.05 -26.38
C GLY A 144 -4.93 -3.72 -25.63
N ASN A 145 -4.35 -3.50 -24.44
CA ASN A 145 -4.49 -2.24 -23.72
C ASN A 145 -3.58 -1.17 -24.30
N ASN A 146 -4.04 0.09 -24.25
CA ASN A 146 -3.18 1.23 -24.55
C ASN A 146 -2.16 1.41 -23.44
N THR A 147 -0.89 1.31 -23.77
CA THR A 147 0.24 1.50 -22.84
C THR A 147 1.10 2.65 -23.37
N PRO A 148 1.54 3.59 -22.51
CA PRO A 148 2.44 4.66 -22.94
C PRO A 148 3.71 4.10 -23.57
N SER A 149 4.14 4.69 -24.68
CA SER A 149 5.39 4.31 -25.34
C SER A 149 6.59 4.75 -24.48
N PRO A 150 7.69 4.00 -24.44
CA PRO A 150 8.90 4.41 -23.71
C PRO A 150 9.48 5.75 -24.16
N ASP A 151 9.22 6.16 -25.41
CA ASP A 151 9.63 7.45 -25.98
C ASP A 151 8.51 8.50 -25.96
N SER A 152 7.45 8.26 -25.19
CA SER A 152 6.34 9.19 -25.01
C SER A 152 6.72 10.35 -24.11
N ASN A 153 6.31 11.58 -24.48
CA ASN A 153 6.33 12.70 -23.54
C ASN A 153 5.12 12.60 -22.62
N GLU A 154 5.37 12.79 -21.34
CA GLU A 154 4.31 12.83 -20.33
C GLU A 154 4.03 14.26 -19.88
N ARG A 155 2.77 14.50 -19.50
CA ARG A 155 2.35 15.76 -18.90
C ARG A 155 1.24 15.55 -17.90
N VAL A 156 1.26 16.31 -16.83
CA VAL A 156 0.16 16.35 -15.86
C VAL A 156 -1.04 17.08 -16.49
N VAL A 157 -2.19 16.43 -16.50
CA VAL A 157 -3.45 16.98 -17.06
C VAL A 157 -4.48 17.28 -16.00
N ALA A 158 -4.39 16.67 -14.82
CA ALA A 158 -5.22 17.00 -13.67
C ALA A 158 -4.46 16.73 -12.37
N LYS A 159 -4.82 17.45 -11.32
CA LYS A 159 -4.28 17.32 -9.97
C LYS A 159 -5.44 17.29 -8.98
N MET A 160 -5.27 16.52 -7.91
CA MET A 160 -6.18 16.52 -6.76
C MET A 160 -5.36 16.51 -5.48
N LEU A 161 -5.88 17.13 -4.43
CA LEU A 161 -5.28 17.18 -3.10
C LEU A 161 -6.37 16.92 -2.06
N PHE A 162 -6.10 16.03 -1.12
CA PHE A 162 -7.01 15.65 -0.06
C PHE A 162 -6.35 15.84 1.30
N ASP A 163 -7.09 16.41 2.26
CA ASP A 163 -6.65 16.55 3.65
C ASP A 163 -7.02 15.27 4.44
N MET A 164 -6.07 14.37 4.59
CA MET A 164 -6.25 13.07 5.23
C MET A 164 -6.54 13.14 6.73
N ARG A 165 -6.35 14.29 7.37
CA ARG A 165 -6.69 14.52 8.78
C ARG A 165 -8.21 14.60 8.98
N THR A 166 -8.93 15.12 7.99
CA THR A 166 -10.37 15.41 8.07
C THR A 166 -11.20 14.63 7.04
N ASP A 167 -10.60 14.19 5.95
CA ASP A 167 -11.24 13.49 4.84
C ASP A 167 -10.49 12.20 4.47
N LYS A 168 -10.59 11.18 5.32
CA LYS A 168 -9.93 9.88 5.13
C LYS A 168 -10.37 9.15 3.86
N LEU A 169 -11.53 9.49 3.31
CA LEU A 169 -12.09 8.86 2.11
C LEU A 169 -11.83 9.67 0.84
N GLN A 170 -11.06 10.76 0.92
CA GLN A 170 -10.69 11.58 -0.24
C GLN A 170 -11.90 12.06 -1.06
N SER A 171 -12.95 12.49 -0.37
CA SER A 171 -14.22 12.91 -0.97
C SER A 171 -14.22 14.37 -1.43
N ILE A 172 -13.33 15.20 -0.87
CA ILE A 172 -13.28 16.66 -1.09
C ILE A 172 -11.91 17.04 -1.64
N ASP A 173 -11.84 17.32 -2.92
CA ASP A 173 -10.64 17.85 -3.57
C ASP A 173 -10.43 19.34 -3.21
N ILE A 174 -9.36 19.63 -2.48
CA ILE A 174 -8.96 20.96 -2.03
C ILE A 174 -7.85 21.59 -2.89
N SER A 175 -7.44 20.97 -3.99
CA SER A 175 -6.34 21.44 -4.86
C SER A 175 -6.56 22.84 -5.43
N ASN A 176 -7.82 23.29 -5.53
CA ASN A 176 -8.20 24.59 -6.03
C ASN A 176 -8.31 25.70 -4.97
N GLU A 177 -8.14 25.38 -3.69
CA GLU A 177 -8.15 26.38 -2.64
C GLU A 177 -6.93 27.29 -2.71
N ALA A 178 -7.12 28.59 -2.44
CA ALA A 178 -6.07 29.62 -2.61
C ALA A 178 -4.79 29.35 -1.78
N ARG A 179 -4.95 28.66 -0.63
CA ARG A 179 -3.82 28.32 0.27
C ARG A 179 -2.91 27.20 -0.26
N TYR A 180 -3.32 26.49 -1.33
CA TYR A 180 -2.57 25.40 -1.93
C TYR A 180 -2.14 25.70 -3.39
N LYS A 181 -2.38 26.92 -3.87
CA LYS A 181 -1.90 27.46 -5.15
C LYS A 181 -0.60 28.23 -4.93
#